data_a681cdb89779a401f4b447bf644390fa
#
_entry.id   a681cdb89779a401f4b447bf644390fa
#
_cell.length_a   1.000
_cell.length_b   1.000
_cell.length_c   1.000
_cell.angle_alpha   90.00
_cell.angle_beta   90.00
_cell.angle_gamma   90.00
#
_symmetry.space_group_name_H-M   'P 1'
#
loop_
_entity.id
_entity.type
_entity.pdbx_description
1 polymer ?
#
loop_
_entity_poly.entity_id
_entity_poly.type
_entity_poly.pdbx_seq_one_letter_code
_entity_poly.pdbx_strand_id
1 'polypeptide(L)'
;MPFPTSLPRRSATRHALQATALAATVLLAACASPGPSHTPLAQTPADALGLQPAAHTPTAPAQWWSVLGDTQLDALVDQALQGNPSLAVSRARLEQAVALSQVREAANGPQATLGADVTRQRYTAHGLVPAPVAGNTYNSGNLQASLSWAPDFFGQHAAELQAALGQARAAQADAAAAANLLATQVGRSYVALARLVAQRDVALRALAQREEQLQLTSERAAAGLDSQVELTQAQAAVPDARTQIEALEEQITLARRQVAALTGQAPGALTALTPRLAALQPGTVPGTLGADLLGRRPDVVAARWRVEAATQGVHSARSEFYPNIHIGAFIGLNSLGLDTLLNAGSRQMGVTPALRLPIFDGGRLRAQLGGRQAELDAAIAQYNSVVLDAVKEAGDALASVQSLTRQQSLQTEAAASAEKAYRFAQERYRAGLGSYLVVLSTESQVLAQRRLAVDLRARQLDTQLQLMKALGGGWTDDTATLHTAAR
;
A
#
# COMPACT_ATOMS: atom_id res chain seq x y z
N MET A 1 74.00 -45.74 -53.72
CA MET A 1 72.72 -45.98 -53.02
C MET A 1 72.54 -44.82 -52.08
N PRO A 2 71.57 -43.88 -52.27
CA PRO A 2 71.33 -42.77 -51.38
C PRO A 2 70.10 -43.07 -50.51
N PHE A 3 70.17 -42.68 -49.25
CA PHE A 3 69.13 -42.73 -48.23
C PHE A 3 68.13 -41.64 -48.46
N PRO A 4 66.80 -41.80 -48.16
CA PRO A 4 65.83 -40.71 -48.24
C PRO A 4 65.79 -39.89 -46.93
N THR A 5 65.88 -38.61 -47.08
CA THR A 5 65.77 -37.57 -46.05
C THR A 5 64.33 -37.45 -45.54
N SER A 6 64.13 -37.55 -44.22
CA SER A 6 62.86 -37.34 -43.53
C SER A 6 62.50 -35.85 -43.47
N LEU A 7 61.32 -35.46 -43.98
CA LEU A 7 60.71 -34.14 -43.84
C LEU A 7 60.12 -33.93 -42.42
N PRO A 8 60.14 -32.68 -41.94
CA PRO A 8 59.72 -32.41 -40.54
C PRO A 8 58.18 -32.28 -40.40
N ARG A 9 57.61 -33.08 -39.51
CA ARG A 9 56.18 -33.13 -39.09
C ARG A 9 55.72 -31.95 -38.19
N ARG A 10 56.36 -30.77 -38.21
CA ARG A 10 56.08 -29.65 -37.29
C ARG A 10 54.97 -28.70 -37.69
N SER A 11 54.39 -28.78 -38.88
CA SER A 11 53.33 -27.86 -39.35
C SER A 11 51.90 -28.32 -38.98
N ALA A 12 51.64 -29.63 -38.95
CA ALA A 12 50.28 -30.14 -38.72
C ALA A 12 49.77 -29.90 -37.30
N THR A 13 50.63 -29.92 -36.28
CA THR A 13 50.27 -29.70 -34.87
C THR A 13 49.93 -28.21 -34.56
N ARG A 14 50.57 -27.26 -35.25
CA ARG A 14 50.26 -25.83 -35.12
C ARG A 14 48.89 -25.48 -35.73
N HIS A 15 48.52 -26.03 -36.85
CA HIS A 15 47.22 -25.82 -37.49
C HIS A 15 46.09 -26.53 -36.73
N ALA A 16 46.32 -27.68 -36.09
CA ALA A 16 45.37 -28.32 -35.24
C ALA A 16 45.11 -27.53 -33.96
N LEU A 17 46.16 -26.97 -33.32
CA LEU A 17 45.99 -26.06 -32.14
C LEU A 17 45.32 -24.73 -32.50
N GLN A 18 45.56 -24.16 -33.66
CA GLN A 18 44.90 -22.98 -34.15
C GLN A 18 43.43 -23.24 -34.51
N ALA A 19 43.11 -24.38 -35.09
CA ALA A 19 41.74 -24.77 -35.40
C ALA A 19 40.93 -25.06 -34.13
N THR A 20 41.53 -25.70 -33.10
CA THR A 20 40.89 -25.88 -31.80
C THR A 20 40.73 -24.59 -31.00
N ALA A 21 41.70 -23.67 -31.10
CA ALA A 21 41.54 -22.32 -30.47
C ALA A 21 40.49 -21.50 -31.19
N LEU A 22 40.38 -21.55 -32.51
CA LEU A 22 39.33 -20.86 -33.28
C LEU A 22 37.93 -21.47 -33.03
N ALA A 23 37.86 -22.81 -32.96
CA ALA A 23 36.61 -23.49 -32.61
C ALA A 23 36.17 -23.18 -31.17
N ALA A 24 37.09 -23.06 -30.22
CA ALA A 24 36.83 -22.65 -28.85
C ALA A 24 36.37 -21.20 -28.77
N THR A 25 36.94 -20.28 -29.58
CA THR A 25 36.49 -18.89 -29.64
C THR A 25 35.14 -18.73 -30.34
N VAL A 26 34.83 -19.52 -31.35
CA VAL A 26 33.49 -19.53 -32.01
C VAL A 26 32.44 -20.16 -31.08
N LEU A 27 32.78 -21.18 -30.31
CA LEU A 27 31.89 -21.76 -29.29
C LEU A 27 31.64 -20.80 -28.11
N LEU A 28 32.62 -19.99 -27.72
CA LEU A 28 32.45 -18.92 -26.71
C LEU A 28 31.62 -17.73 -27.22
N ALA A 29 31.67 -17.46 -28.55
CA ALA A 29 30.83 -16.42 -29.18
C ALA A 29 29.37 -16.85 -29.42
N ALA A 30 29.10 -18.19 -29.36
CA ALA A 30 27.74 -18.75 -29.44
C ALA A 30 27.02 -18.77 -28.06
N CYS A 31 27.57 -18.09 -27.04
CA CYS A 31 26.87 -17.88 -25.77
C CYS A 31 25.47 -17.32 -26.06
N ALA A 32 24.46 -17.85 -25.38
CA ALA A 32 23.08 -17.39 -25.49
C ALA A 32 23.06 -15.85 -25.31
N SER A 33 22.86 -15.14 -26.41
CA SER A 33 22.82 -13.67 -26.38
C SER A 33 21.48 -13.21 -25.79
N PRO A 34 21.46 -12.23 -24.90
CA PRO A 34 20.21 -11.67 -24.36
C PRO A 34 19.31 -11.00 -25.41
N GLY A 35 19.79 -10.90 -26.68
CA GLY A 35 19.04 -10.26 -27.76
C GLY A 35 19.16 -8.73 -27.74
N PRO A 36 18.34 -8.00 -28.54
CA PRO A 36 18.37 -6.54 -28.58
C PRO A 36 18.01 -5.94 -27.22
N SER A 37 18.60 -4.77 -26.92
CA SER A 37 18.31 -4.05 -25.68
C SER A 37 16.86 -3.57 -25.65
N HIS A 38 16.12 -3.94 -24.61
CA HIS A 38 14.82 -3.36 -24.33
C HIS A 38 14.98 -1.93 -23.77
N THR A 39 14.21 -0.98 -24.29
CA THR A 39 14.10 0.37 -23.75
C THR A 39 12.89 0.41 -22.82
N PRO A 40 13.06 0.52 -21.50
CA PRO A 40 11.94 0.58 -20.57
C PRO A 40 11.04 1.79 -20.85
N LEU A 41 9.78 1.73 -20.41
CA LEU A 41 8.90 2.89 -20.38
C LEU A 41 9.53 4.04 -19.58
N ALA A 42 9.22 5.28 -19.97
CA ALA A 42 9.70 6.45 -19.23
C ALA A 42 8.84 6.71 -17.98
N GLN A 43 9.49 7.09 -16.89
CA GLN A 43 8.81 7.64 -15.73
C GLN A 43 8.35 9.06 -16.05
N THR A 44 7.11 9.41 -15.64
CA THR A 44 6.56 10.76 -15.84
C THR A 44 7.32 11.76 -14.97
N PRO A 45 7.98 12.77 -15.54
CA PRO A 45 8.71 13.76 -14.78
C PRO A 45 7.75 14.74 -14.08
N ALA A 46 8.14 15.25 -12.89
CA ALA A 46 7.29 16.10 -12.05
C ALA A 46 6.91 17.44 -12.71
N ASP A 47 7.76 18.00 -13.56
CA ASP A 47 7.53 19.23 -14.32
C ASP A 47 6.43 19.08 -15.36
N ALA A 48 6.31 17.90 -15.99
CA ALA A 48 5.22 17.60 -16.92
C ALA A 48 3.83 17.57 -16.23
N LEU A 49 3.80 17.51 -14.89
CA LEU A 49 2.58 17.47 -14.08
C LEU A 49 2.21 18.84 -13.50
N GLY A 50 2.89 19.92 -13.87
CA GLY A 50 2.63 21.27 -13.39
C GLY A 50 3.02 21.53 -11.94
N LEU A 51 3.79 20.63 -11.32
CA LEU A 51 4.33 20.82 -9.97
C LEU A 51 5.51 21.80 -10.03
N GLN A 52 5.51 22.79 -9.11
CA GLN A 52 6.58 23.78 -9.07
C GLN A 52 7.82 23.22 -8.37
N PRO A 53 8.99 23.16 -9.00
CA PRO A 53 10.21 22.57 -8.42
C PRO A 53 10.72 23.30 -7.18
N ALA A 54 10.45 24.62 -7.08
CA ALA A 54 10.98 25.48 -6.03
C ALA A 54 9.99 25.75 -4.88
N ALA A 55 8.74 25.27 -4.95
CA ALA A 55 7.77 25.46 -3.89
C ALA A 55 7.96 24.38 -2.82
N HIS A 56 8.22 24.80 -1.57
CA HIS A 56 8.17 23.89 -0.43
C HIS A 56 6.72 23.70 0.02
N THR A 57 6.22 22.48 -0.06
CA THR A 57 4.95 22.12 0.57
C THR A 57 5.18 22.01 2.09
N PRO A 58 4.41 22.70 2.94
CA PRO A 58 4.53 22.55 4.38
C PRO A 58 4.42 21.08 4.79
N THR A 59 5.33 20.61 5.64
CA THR A 59 5.29 19.23 6.15
C THR A 59 4.15 19.12 7.15
N ALA A 60 3.24 18.18 6.92
CA ALA A 60 2.24 17.84 7.92
C ALA A 60 2.92 17.19 9.15
N PRO A 61 2.48 17.49 10.38
CA PRO A 61 2.98 16.78 11.56
C PRO A 61 2.65 15.28 11.48
N ALA A 62 3.41 14.44 12.18
CA ALA A 62 3.18 12.99 12.20
C ALA A 62 1.76 12.63 12.67
N GLN A 63 1.23 13.36 13.63
CA GLN A 63 -0.16 13.27 14.08
C GLN A 63 -1.00 14.41 13.46
N TRP A 64 -1.07 14.46 12.14
CA TRP A 64 -1.70 15.54 11.38
C TRP A 64 -3.20 15.73 11.70
N TRP A 65 -3.89 14.73 12.22
CA TRP A 65 -5.29 14.81 12.64
C TRP A 65 -5.49 15.68 13.88
N SER A 66 -4.46 15.84 14.73
CA SER A 66 -4.51 16.69 15.93
C SER A 66 -4.71 18.19 15.63
N VAL A 67 -4.48 18.60 14.36
CA VAL A 67 -4.77 19.95 13.88
C VAL A 67 -6.26 20.33 14.06
N LEU A 68 -7.16 19.34 14.10
CA LEU A 68 -8.60 19.58 14.36
C LEU A 68 -8.89 19.98 15.82
N GLY A 69 -7.91 19.84 16.74
CA GLY A 69 -7.98 20.30 18.13
C GLY A 69 -8.95 19.51 19.01
N ASP A 70 -9.22 18.24 18.70
CA ASP A 70 -10.14 17.39 19.44
C ASP A 70 -9.44 16.13 19.99
N THR A 71 -9.25 16.08 21.31
CA THR A 71 -8.57 14.98 21.99
C THR A 71 -9.34 13.64 21.92
N GLN A 72 -10.67 13.67 21.72
CA GLN A 72 -11.44 12.44 21.50
C GLN A 72 -11.10 11.83 20.13
N LEU A 73 -10.97 12.68 19.10
CA LEU A 73 -10.51 12.22 17.77
C LEU A 73 -9.10 11.65 17.85
N ASP A 74 -8.17 12.34 18.54
CA ASP A 74 -6.80 11.87 18.69
C ASP A 74 -6.75 10.47 19.30
N ALA A 75 -7.48 10.25 20.42
CA ALA A 75 -7.56 8.96 21.07
C ALA A 75 -8.16 7.87 20.17
N LEU A 76 -9.18 8.18 19.36
CA LEU A 76 -9.81 7.24 18.44
C LEU A 76 -8.87 6.85 17.29
N VAL A 77 -8.10 7.81 16.75
CA VAL A 77 -7.11 7.52 15.70
C VAL A 77 -5.99 6.66 16.27
N ASP A 78 -5.44 7.01 17.44
CA ASP A 78 -4.40 6.22 18.08
C ASP A 78 -4.86 4.78 18.37
N GLN A 79 -6.08 4.61 18.83
CA GLN A 79 -6.69 3.29 19.05
C GLN A 79 -6.85 2.51 17.74
N ALA A 80 -7.29 3.16 16.66
CA ALA A 80 -7.40 2.54 15.34
C ALA A 80 -6.03 2.08 14.83
N LEU A 81 -5.01 2.93 14.93
CA LEU A 81 -3.65 2.61 14.49
C LEU A 81 -3.01 1.46 15.30
N GLN A 82 -3.42 1.25 16.54
CA GLN A 82 -2.93 0.15 17.37
C GLN A 82 -3.72 -1.15 17.15
N GLY A 83 -5.05 -1.08 17.04
CA GLY A 83 -5.95 -2.22 17.15
C GLY A 83 -6.68 -2.64 15.88
N ASN A 84 -6.56 -1.92 14.75
CA ASN A 84 -7.32 -2.26 13.56
C ASN A 84 -6.74 -3.49 12.84
N PRO A 85 -7.57 -4.56 12.60
CA PRO A 85 -7.12 -5.79 11.94
C PRO A 85 -6.57 -5.59 10.52
N SER A 86 -7.11 -4.64 9.75
CA SER A 86 -6.63 -4.37 8.38
C SER A 86 -5.21 -3.81 8.38
N LEU A 87 -4.85 -3.01 9.38
CA LEU A 87 -3.49 -2.51 9.55
C LEU A 87 -2.55 -3.63 10.02
N ALA A 88 -3.02 -4.56 10.87
CA ALA A 88 -2.26 -5.74 11.26
C ALA A 88 -1.90 -6.62 10.04
N VAL A 89 -2.81 -6.78 9.07
CA VAL A 89 -2.51 -7.45 7.78
C VAL A 89 -1.38 -6.75 7.03
N SER A 90 -1.38 -5.41 6.98
CA SER A 90 -0.32 -4.65 6.28
C SER A 90 1.04 -4.82 6.98
N ARG A 91 1.07 -4.84 8.32
CA ARG A 91 2.28 -5.12 9.11
C ARG A 91 2.80 -6.54 8.89
N ALA A 92 1.92 -7.54 8.91
CA ALA A 92 2.30 -8.93 8.63
C ALA A 92 2.86 -9.12 7.21
N ARG A 93 2.35 -8.38 6.21
CA ARG A 93 2.91 -8.37 4.85
C ARG A 93 4.32 -7.75 4.81
N LEU A 94 4.55 -6.70 5.59
CA LEU A 94 5.89 -6.13 5.74
C LEU A 94 6.85 -7.16 6.37
N GLU A 95 6.46 -7.81 7.48
CA GLU A 95 7.26 -8.86 8.12
C GLU A 95 7.56 -10.01 7.16
N GLN A 96 6.58 -10.43 6.37
CA GLN A 96 6.76 -11.45 5.32
C GLN A 96 7.79 -11.00 4.27
N ALA A 97 7.72 -9.76 3.78
CA ALA A 97 8.64 -9.24 2.78
C ALA A 97 10.07 -9.14 3.34
N VAL A 98 10.23 -8.72 4.59
CA VAL A 98 11.53 -8.68 5.29
C VAL A 98 12.08 -10.11 5.46
N ALA A 99 11.28 -11.07 5.88
CA ALA A 99 11.70 -12.47 6.01
C ALA A 99 12.14 -13.05 4.65
N LEU A 100 11.44 -12.73 3.56
CA LEU A 100 11.84 -13.16 2.21
C LEU A 100 13.17 -12.53 1.78
N SER A 101 13.47 -11.28 2.15
CA SER A 101 14.78 -10.68 1.86
C SER A 101 15.90 -11.39 2.63
N GLN A 102 15.67 -11.78 3.88
CA GLN A 102 16.62 -12.58 4.68
C GLN A 102 16.86 -13.97 4.09
N VAL A 103 15.83 -14.62 3.54
CA VAL A 103 15.98 -15.90 2.81
C VAL A 103 16.90 -15.71 1.59
N ARG A 104 16.75 -14.61 0.84
CA ARG A 104 17.65 -14.32 -0.31
C ARG A 104 19.06 -14.00 0.14
N GLU A 105 19.24 -13.27 1.22
CA GLU A 105 20.55 -13.00 1.81
C GLU A 105 21.24 -14.29 2.26
N ALA A 106 20.55 -15.17 2.99
CA ALA A 106 21.07 -16.45 3.45
C ALA A 106 21.44 -17.39 2.28
N ALA A 107 20.70 -17.35 1.17
CA ALA A 107 20.96 -18.14 -0.03
C ALA A 107 22.30 -17.77 -0.72
N ASN A 108 22.84 -16.57 -0.50
CA ASN A 108 24.13 -16.14 -1.04
C ASN A 108 25.32 -16.77 -0.31
N GLY A 109 25.12 -17.29 0.90
CA GLY A 109 26.13 -17.96 1.71
C GLY A 109 26.28 -19.45 1.40
N PRO A 110 27.34 -20.07 1.95
CA PRO A 110 27.51 -21.53 1.86
C PRO A 110 26.40 -22.24 2.65
N GLN A 111 25.82 -23.27 2.03
CA GLN A 111 24.78 -24.11 2.63
C GLN A 111 25.38 -25.44 3.06
N ALA A 112 25.25 -25.84 4.32
CA ALA A 112 25.71 -27.09 4.85
C ALA A 112 24.52 -27.99 5.22
N THR A 113 24.60 -29.26 4.81
CA THR A 113 23.58 -30.27 5.12
C THR A 113 24.23 -31.54 5.61
N LEU A 114 23.59 -32.25 6.55
CA LEU A 114 23.96 -33.59 6.97
C LEU A 114 22.88 -34.57 6.50
N GLY A 115 23.27 -35.54 5.72
CA GLY A 115 22.40 -36.61 5.22
C GLY A 115 22.82 -37.96 5.76
N ALA A 116 21.87 -38.81 6.09
CA ALA A 116 22.09 -40.21 6.42
C ALA A 116 21.07 -41.05 5.68
N ASP A 117 21.52 -42.03 4.92
CA ASP A 117 20.66 -42.96 4.22
C ASP A 117 21.15 -44.40 4.30
N VAL A 118 20.19 -45.30 4.32
CA VAL A 118 20.44 -46.76 4.24
C VAL A 118 19.61 -47.31 3.09
N THR A 119 20.29 -47.89 2.13
CA THR A 119 19.65 -48.48 0.96
C THR A 119 19.87 -49.98 0.92
N ARG A 120 18.80 -50.78 0.77
CA ARG A 120 18.89 -52.22 0.45
C ARG A 120 18.51 -52.40 -1.01
N GLN A 121 19.49 -52.84 -1.82
CA GLN A 121 19.27 -53.07 -3.24
C GLN A 121 19.91 -54.33 -3.75
N ARG A 122 19.31 -54.93 -4.78
CA ARG A 122 19.95 -56.01 -5.57
C ARG A 122 20.70 -55.36 -6.72
N TYR A 123 22.00 -55.62 -6.75
CA TYR A 123 22.84 -55.18 -7.86
C TYR A 123 22.63 -56.11 -9.08
N THR A 124 22.53 -55.50 -10.26
CA THR A 124 22.40 -56.25 -11.51
C THR A 124 23.65 -57.13 -11.76
N ALA A 125 23.46 -58.34 -12.30
CA ALA A 125 24.57 -59.22 -12.69
C ALA A 125 25.36 -58.68 -13.89
N HIS A 126 24.80 -57.78 -14.68
CA HIS A 126 25.34 -57.23 -15.92
C HIS A 126 25.64 -55.71 -15.83
N GLY A 127 25.88 -55.18 -14.62
CA GLY A 127 26.19 -53.75 -14.40
C GLY A 127 27.70 -53.50 -14.32
N LEU A 128 28.03 -52.22 -13.94
CA LEU A 128 29.41 -51.77 -13.79
C LEU A 128 30.10 -52.30 -12.52
N VAL A 129 29.32 -52.83 -11.57
CA VAL A 129 29.86 -53.36 -10.30
C VAL A 129 30.26 -54.80 -10.49
N PRO A 130 31.54 -55.18 -10.23
CA PRO A 130 32.04 -56.55 -10.46
C PRO A 130 31.60 -57.55 -9.36
N ALA A 131 31.83 -58.82 -9.56
CA ALA A 131 31.72 -59.82 -8.53
C ALA A 131 32.68 -59.53 -7.34
N PRO A 132 32.26 -59.77 -6.09
CA PRO A 132 31.12 -60.57 -5.64
C PRO A 132 29.82 -59.80 -5.47
N VAL A 133 29.75 -58.46 -5.76
CA VAL A 133 28.59 -57.64 -5.55
C VAL A 133 27.52 -57.83 -6.64
N ALA A 134 27.95 -58.03 -7.88
CA ALA A 134 27.07 -58.28 -9.02
C ALA A 134 26.16 -59.51 -8.77
N GLY A 135 24.85 -59.34 -9.04
CA GLY A 135 23.83 -60.37 -8.87
C GLY A 135 23.32 -60.56 -7.43
N ASN A 136 23.92 -59.94 -6.44
CA ASN A 136 23.60 -60.11 -5.03
C ASN A 136 22.88 -58.91 -4.43
N THR A 137 22.28 -59.09 -3.25
CA THR A 137 21.58 -58.05 -2.51
C THR A 137 22.43 -57.59 -1.33
N TYR A 138 22.70 -56.29 -1.25
CA TYR A 138 23.46 -55.69 -0.15
C TYR A 138 22.69 -54.51 0.48
N ASN A 139 23.05 -54.23 1.73
CA ASN A 139 22.70 -52.98 2.39
C ASN A 139 23.88 -52.02 2.22
N SER A 140 23.62 -50.80 1.73
CA SER A 140 24.62 -49.72 1.73
C SER A 140 24.21 -48.66 2.74
N GLY A 141 25.17 -48.09 3.44
CA GLY A 141 24.98 -46.97 4.34
C GLY A 141 25.79 -45.78 3.86
N ASN A 142 25.20 -44.60 3.96
CA ASN A 142 25.87 -43.33 3.69
C ASN A 142 25.55 -42.34 4.80
N LEU A 143 26.57 -41.72 5.38
CA LEU A 143 26.48 -40.63 6.34
C LEU A 143 27.40 -39.51 5.85
N GLN A 144 26.85 -38.41 5.39
CA GLN A 144 27.61 -37.37 4.68
C GLN A 144 27.22 -35.99 5.10
N ALA A 145 28.18 -35.16 5.49
CA ALA A 145 28.04 -33.71 5.53
C ALA A 145 28.43 -33.12 4.16
N SER A 146 27.57 -32.33 3.60
CA SER A 146 27.76 -31.69 2.29
C SER A 146 27.72 -30.18 2.43
N LEU A 147 28.62 -29.49 1.75
CA LEU A 147 28.67 -28.05 1.58
C LEU A 147 28.36 -27.70 0.13
N SER A 148 27.52 -26.72 -0.09
CA SER A 148 27.15 -26.21 -1.41
C SER A 148 27.22 -24.69 -1.38
N TRP A 149 27.93 -24.09 -2.32
CA TRP A 149 28.06 -22.64 -2.44
C TRP A 149 28.22 -22.24 -3.90
N ALA A 150 27.47 -21.19 -4.30
CA ALA A 150 27.59 -20.57 -5.62
C ALA A 150 28.06 -19.11 -5.44
N PRO A 151 29.38 -18.82 -5.60
CA PRO A 151 29.88 -17.45 -5.56
C PRO A 151 29.27 -16.58 -6.66
N ASP A 152 28.87 -15.36 -6.30
CA ASP A 152 28.17 -14.45 -7.23
C ASP A 152 29.16 -13.62 -8.06
N PHE A 153 29.72 -14.21 -9.12
CA PHE A 153 30.66 -13.53 -10.00
C PHE A 153 30.01 -12.55 -10.98
N PHE A 154 28.72 -12.74 -11.28
CA PHE A 154 28.01 -11.96 -12.30
C PHE A 154 26.84 -11.16 -11.74
N GLY A 155 26.69 -11.06 -10.42
CA GLY A 155 25.72 -10.23 -9.75
C GLY A 155 24.29 -10.76 -9.77
N GLN A 156 24.08 -12.05 -10.07
CA GLN A 156 22.74 -12.66 -10.06
C GLN A 156 22.12 -12.61 -8.67
N HIS A 157 22.82 -13.15 -7.69
CA HIS A 157 22.32 -13.22 -6.30
C HIS A 157 22.24 -11.85 -5.64
N ALA A 158 23.21 -10.97 -5.94
CA ALA A 158 23.17 -9.57 -5.47
C ALA A 158 21.94 -8.84 -6.02
N ALA A 159 21.61 -9.00 -7.30
CA ALA A 159 20.41 -8.43 -7.90
C ALA A 159 19.12 -9.02 -7.31
N GLU A 160 19.07 -10.35 -7.08
CA GLU A 160 17.92 -10.98 -6.40
C GLU A 160 17.70 -10.46 -4.99
N LEU A 161 18.78 -10.25 -4.21
CA LEU A 161 18.71 -9.65 -2.89
C LEU A 161 18.22 -8.20 -2.96
N GLN A 162 18.76 -7.38 -3.87
CA GLN A 162 18.32 -5.99 -4.04
C GLN A 162 16.85 -5.91 -4.49
N ALA A 163 16.39 -6.84 -5.34
CA ALA A 163 14.97 -6.94 -5.70
C ALA A 163 14.10 -7.25 -4.47
N ALA A 164 14.51 -8.19 -3.62
CA ALA A 164 13.78 -8.53 -2.40
C ALA A 164 13.78 -7.39 -1.38
N LEU A 165 14.90 -6.69 -1.18
CA LEU A 165 15.00 -5.50 -0.35
C LEU A 165 14.10 -4.36 -0.89
N GLY A 166 14.06 -4.16 -2.19
CA GLY A 166 13.14 -3.21 -2.83
C GLY A 166 11.68 -3.55 -2.54
N GLN A 167 11.29 -4.82 -2.60
CA GLN A 167 9.94 -5.26 -2.23
C GLN A 167 9.64 -5.05 -0.73
N ALA A 168 10.61 -5.28 0.15
CA ALA A 168 10.45 -5.03 1.59
C ALA A 168 10.24 -3.53 1.89
N ARG A 169 11.00 -2.64 1.22
CA ARG A 169 10.82 -1.19 1.32
C ARG A 169 9.47 -0.72 0.74
N ALA A 170 9.03 -1.33 -0.36
CA ALA A 170 7.69 -1.08 -0.89
C ALA A 170 6.60 -1.48 0.10
N ALA A 171 6.73 -2.65 0.75
CA ALA A 171 5.78 -3.11 1.77
C ALA A 171 5.77 -2.22 3.02
N GLN A 172 6.94 -1.66 3.41
CA GLN A 172 7.05 -0.68 4.50
C GLN A 172 6.27 0.61 4.17
N ALA A 173 6.46 1.14 2.97
CA ALA A 173 5.73 2.31 2.51
C ALA A 173 4.22 2.03 2.35
N ASP A 174 3.83 0.83 1.89
CA ASP A 174 2.41 0.40 1.85
C ASP A 174 1.78 0.35 3.25
N ALA A 175 2.50 -0.13 4.26
CA ALA A 175 2.00 -0.15 5.63
C ALA A 175 1.79 1.29 6.17
N ALA A 176 2.67 2.22 5.82
CA ALA A 176 2.51 3.64 6.14
C ALA A 176 1.32 4.27 5.39
N ALA A 177 1.14 3.93 4.10
CA ALA A 177 -0.02 4.37 3.31
C ALA A 177 -1.34 3.85 3.91
N ALA A 178 -1.37 2.60 4.35
CA ALA A 178 -2.53 1.99 5.01
C ALA A 178 -2.85 2.69 6.36
N ALA A 179 -1.82 3.02 7.14
CA ALA A 179 -1.99 3.76 8.40
C ALA A 179 -2.55 5.17 8.15
N ASN A 180 -2.02 5.90 7.16
CA ASN A 180 -2.50 7.22 6.78
C ASN A 180 -3.94 7.17 6.26
N LEU A 181 -4.28 6.18 5.45
CA LEU A 181 -5.66 5.96 4.97
C LEU A 181 -6.62 5.68 6.13
N LEU A 182 -6.24 4.80 7.08
CA LEU A 182 -7.05 4.46 8.25
C LEU A 182 -7.29 5.70 9.12
N ALA A 183 -6.25 6.47 9.45
CA ALA A 183 -6.38 7.71 10.21
C ALA A 183 -7.33 8.70 9.51
N THR A 184 -7.23 8.82 8.17
CA THR A 184 -8.14 9.64 7.38
C THR A 184 -9.59 9.15 7.46
N GLN A 185 -9.81 7.84 7.35
CA GLN A 185 -11.16 7.27 7.43
C GLN A 185 -11.79 7.46 8.80
N VAL A 186 -11.01 7.30 9.90
CA VAL A 186 -11.48 7.60 11.25
C VAL A 186 -11.87 9.07 11.38
N GLY A 187 -11.00 10.00 10.96
CA GLY A 187 -11.26 11.43 11.01
C GLY A 187 -12.51 11.83 10.22
N ARG A 188 -12.65 11.33 8.99
CA ARG A 188 -13.82 11.57 8.14
C ARG A 188 -15.11 11.02 8.75
N SER A 189 -15.09 9.81 9.31
CA SER A 189 -16.26 9.22 9.99
C SER A 189 -16.62 9.98 11.24
N TYR A 190 -15.64 10.50 11.98
CA TYR A 190 -15.84 11.36 13.14
C TYR A 190 -16.48 12.70 12.75
N VAL A 191 -15.99 13.36 11.69
CA VAL A 191 -16.59 14.60 11.16
C VAL A 191 -18.01 14.36 10.65
N ALA A 192 -18.26 13.22 9.98
CA ALA A 192 -19.61 12.83 9.55
C ALA A 192 -20.57 12.64 10.74
N LEU A 193 -20.12 11.99 11.81
CA LEU A 193 -20.88 11.89 13.06
C LEU A 193 -21.15 13.26 13.67
N ALA A 194 -20.13 14.13 13.75
CA ALA A 194 -20.28 15.49 14.27
C ALA A 194 -21.28 16.31 13.46
N ARG A 195 -21.32 16.13 12.14
CA ARG A 195 -22.31 16.73 11.25
C ARG A 195 -23.73 16.27 11.60
N LEU A 196 -23.95 14.96 11.76
CA LEU A 196 -25.26 14.39 12.08
C LEU A 196 -25.77 14.89 13.44
N VAL A 197 -24.90 14.93 14.44
CA VAL A 197 -25.22 15.49 15.77
C VAL A 197 -25.61 16.96 15.65
N ALA A 198 -24.87 17.76 14.87
CA ALA A 198 -25.20 19.16 14.66
C ALA A 198 -26.52 19.35 13.89
N GLN A 199 -26.81 18.50 12.91
CA GLN A 199 -28.10 18.50 12.19
C GLN A 199 -29.27 18.12 13.10
N ARG A 200 -29.09 17.13 14.00
CA ARG A 200 -30.10 16.81 15.02
C ARG A 200 -30.37 18.01 15.94
N ASP A 201 -29.32 18.72 16.37
CA ASP A 201 -29.49 19.92 17.21
C ASP A 201 -30.24 21.02 16.49
N VAL A 202 -30.10 21.18 15.16
CA VAL A 202 -30.92 22.07 14.33
C VAL A 202 -32.37 21.59 14.32
N ALA A 203 -32.63 20.30 14.14
CA ALA A 203 -33.96 19.71 14.10
C ALA A 203 -34.68 19.83 15.46
N LEU A 204 -33.98 19.62 16.59
CA LEU A 204 -34.51 19.77 17.93
C LEU A 204 -34.94 21.23 18.20
N ARG A 205 -34.14 22.22 17.77
CA ARG A 205 -34.54 23.65 17.87
C ARG A 205 -35.75 23.98 16.98
N ALA A 206 -35.81 23.37 15.79
CA ALA A 206 -36.96 23.52 14.92
C ALA A 206 -38.24 22.91 15.54
N LEU A 207 -38.13 21.75 16.19
CA LEU A 207 -39.25 21.13 16.91
C LEU A 207 -39.78 22.05 18.01
N ALA A 208 -38.89 22.57 18.87
CA ALA A 208 -39.30 23.51 19.93
C ALA A 208 -39.99 24.76 19.38
N GLN A 209 -39.48 25.32 18.27
CA GLN A 209 -40.13 26.47 17.59
C GLN A 209 -41.50 26.09 17.02
N ARG A 210 -41.67 24.90 16.45
CA ARG A 210 -42.95 24.43 15.91
C ARG A 210 -43.98 24.13 17.02
N GLU A 211 -43.54 23.64 18.17
CA GLU A 211 -44.38 23.41 19.34
C GLU A 211 -44.91 24.78 19.91
N GLU A 212 -44.05 25.80 20.03
CA GLU A 212 -44.45 27.15 20.41
C GLU A 212 -45.43 27.76 19.39
N GLN A 213 -45.15 27.58 18.10
CA GLN A 213 -45.99 28.07 17.02
C GLN A 213 -47.37 27.37 17.00
N LEU A 214 -47.45 26.06 17.24
CA LEU A 214 -48.68 25.29 17.37
C LEU A 214 -49.55 25.86 18.50
N GLN A 215 -48.94 26.10 19.68
CA GLN A 215 -49.67 26.71 20.79
C GLN A 215 -50.29 28.08 20.41
N LEU A 216 -49.49 28.97 19.84
CA LEU A 216 -49.97 30.31 19.41
C LEU A 216 -51.08 30.19 18.37
N THR A 217 -50.96 29.32 17.36
CA THR A 217 -51.98 29.12 16.33
C THR A 217 -53.25 28.51 16.90
N SER A 218 -53.16 27.61 17.90
CA SER A 218 -54.30 27.05 18.61
C SER A 218 -55.08 28.11 19.39
N GLU A 219 -54.38 28.99 20.12
CA GLU A 219 -54.98 30.11 20.86
C GLU A 219 -55.71 31.10 19.93
N ARG A 220 -55.06 31.42 18.77
CA ARG A 220 -55.66 32.32 17.76
C ARG A 220 -56.87 31.70 17.04
N ALA A 221 -56.83 30.40 16.74
CA ALA A 221 -57.95 29.67 16.17
C ALA A 221 -59.15 29.61 17.14
N ALA A 222 -58.88 29.40 18.44
CA ALA A 222 -59.91 29.44 19.48
C ALA A 222 -60.55 30.85 19.64
N ALA A 223 -59.78 31.91 19.38
CA ALA A 223 -60.25 33.29 19.34
C ALA A 223 -60.92 33.70 18.01
N GLY A 224 -61.00 32.79 17.02
CA GLY A 224 -61.57 33.06 15.72
C GLY A 224 -60.69 33.93 14.80
N LEU A 225 -59.42 34.11 15.13
CA LEU A 225 -58.44 34.91 14.38
C LEU A 225 -57.74 34.11 13.28
N ASP A 226 -57.65 32.81 13.41
CA ASP A 226 -57.08 31.85 12.44
C ASP A 226 -58.11 30.79 12.07
N SER A 227 -57.95 30.17 10.89
CA SER A 227 -58.86 29.13 10.42
C SER A 227 -58.38 27.71 10.87
N GLN A 228 -59.24 26.70 10.63
CA GLN A 228 -58.89 25.29 10.87
C GLN A 228 -57.76 24.82 9.93
N VAL A 229 -57.50 25.51 8.81
CA VAL A 229 -56.39 25.17 7.90
C VAL A 229 -55.05 25.47 8.57
N GLU A 230 -54.87 26.67 9.14
CA GLU A 230 -53.63 27.05 9.84
C GLU A 230 -53.41 26.15 11.05
N LEU A 231 -54.44 25.83 11.82
CA LEU A 231 -54.32 24.93 12.97
C LEU A 231 -53.89 23.53 12.55
N THR A 232 -54.50 22.96 11.49
CA THR A 232 -54.19 21.63 11.01
C THR A 232 -52.76 21.58 10.43
N GLN A 233 -52.31 22.63 9.72
CA GLN A 233 -50.91 22.74 9.26
C GLN A 233 -49.93 22.80 10.41
N ALA A 234 -50.19 23.57 11.47
CA ALA A 234 -49.35 23.65 12.66
C ALA A 234 -49.30 22.30 13.39
N GLN A 235 -50.45 21.59 13.49
CA GLN A 235 -50.52 20.25 14.06
C GLN A 235 -49.71 19.20 13.27
N ALA A 236 -49.68 19.27 11.93
CA ALA A 236 -48.90 18.37 11.08
C ALA A 236 -47.38 18.63 11.15
N ALA A 237 -46.97 19.86 11.40
CA ALA A 237 -45.54 20.24 11.43
C ALA A 237 -44.76 19.64 12.59
N VAL A 238 -45.41 19.35 13.73
CA VAL A 238 -44.76 18.73 14.91
C VAL A 238 -44.37 17.28 14.71
N PRO A 239 -45.27 16.37 14.30
CA PRO A 239 -44.89 14.96 14.02
C PRO A 239 -43.93 14.85 12.85
N ASP A 240 -43.99 15.74 11.84
CA ASP A 240 -42.99 15.79 10.78
C ASP A 240 -41.58 16.07 11.34
N ALA A 241 -41.43 17.07 12.23
CA ALA A 241 -40.15 17.37 12.88
C ALA A 241 -39.65 16.19 13.73
N ARG A 242 -40.53 15.49 14.45
CA ARG A 242 -40.15 14.31 15.22
C ARG A 242 -39.69 13.16 14.34
N THR A 243 -40.34 12.91 13.20
CA THR A 243 -39.91 11.90 12.20
C THR A 243 -38.51 12.21 11.68
N GLN A 244 -38.19 13.50 11.43
CA GLN A 244 -36.85 13.90 11.01
C GLN A 244 -35.80 13.68 12.09
N ILE A 245 -36.13 13.90 13.37
CA ILE A 245 -35.22 13.63 14.50
C ILE A 245 -34.95 12.15 14.63
N GLU A 246 -35.97 11.29 14.55
CA GLU A 246 -35.80 9.83 14.61
C GLU A 246 -34.89 9.33 13.47
N ALA A 247 -35.05 9.82 12.25
CA ALA A 247 -34.19 9.49 11.13
C ALA A 247 -32.72 9.92 11.37
N LEU A 248 -32.49 11.04 12.02
CA LEU A 248 -31.14 11.51 12.39
C LEU A 248 -30.54 10.65 13.53
N GLU A 249 -31.32 10.23 14.52
CA GLU A 249 -30.85 9.34 15.60
C GLU A 249 -30.44 7.96 15.06
N GLU A 250 -31.17 7.41 14.09
CA GLU A 250 -30.75 6.21 13.35
C GLU A 250 -29.39 6.44 12.69
N GLN A 251 -29.24 7.52 11.91
CA GLN A 251 -27.98 7.82 11.22
C GLN A 251 -26.81 8.04 12.20
N ILE A 252 -27.04 8.72 13.32
CA ILE A 252 -26.05 8.90 14.39
C ILE A 252 -25.61 7.54 14.95
N THR A 253 -26.58 6.64 15.18
CA THR A 253 -26.30 5.29 15.68
C THR A 253 -25.45 4.50 14.69
N LEU A 254 -25.76 4.54 13.41
CA LEU A 254 -24.99 3.91 12.34
C LEU A 254 -23.58 4.51 12.20
N ALA A 255 -23.45 5.83 12.28
CA ALA A 255 -22.17 6.51 12.23
C ALA A 255 -21.27 6.17 13.42
N ARG A 256 -21.82 6.04 14.64
CA ARG A 256 -21.08 5.55 15.82
C ARG A 256 -20.55 4.14 15.62
N ARG A 257 -21.38 3.24 15.07
CA ARG A 257 -20.95 1.86 14.74
C ARG A 257 -19.83 1.84 13.69
N GLN A 258 -19.89 2.74 12.70
CA GLN A 258 -18.83 2.87 11.72
C GLN A 258 -17.49 3.30 12.35
N VAL A 259 -17.51 4.30 13.26
CA VAL A 259 -16.31 4.70 14.00
C VAL A 259 -15.80 3.55 14.89
N ALA A 260 -16.70 2.83 15.59
CA ALA A 260 -16.33 1.67 16.41
C ALA A 260 -15.64 0.57 15.58
N ALA A 261 -16.17 0.28 14.39
CA ALA A 261 -15.57 -0.71 13.48
C ALA A 261 -14.15 -0.29 13.02
N LEU A 262 -13.96 0.98 12.68
CA LEU A 262 -12.65 1.51 12.28
C LEU A 262 -11.62 1.48 13.42
N THR A 263 -12.08 1.66 14.66
CA THR A 263 -11.22 1.61 15.84
C THR A 263 -11.07 0.21 16.43
N GLY A 264 -11.63 -0.82 15.76
CA GLY A 264 -11.54 -2.21 16.21
C GLY A 264 -12.37 -2.52 17.47
N GLN A 265 -13.42 -1.71 17.75
CA GLN A 265 -14.27 -1.85 18.92
C GLN A 265 -15.59 -2.54 18.61
N ALA A 266 -16.25 -3.05 19.67
CA ALA A 266 -17.59 -3.60 19.56
C ALA A 266 -18.61 -2.52 19.12
N PRO A 267 -19.67 -2.87 18.36
CA PRO A 267 -20.63 -1.90 17.81
C PRO A 267 -21.30 -0.96 18.84
N GLY A 268 -21.38 -1.38 20.12
CA GLY A 268 -21.97 -0.57 21.21
C GLY A 268 -20.98 0.26 22.02
N ALA A 269 -19.68 0.17 21.77
CA ALA A 269 -18.65 0.81 22.60
C ALA A 269 -18.71 2.34 22.60
N LEU A 270 -19.19 2.95 21.51
CA LEU A 270 -19.19 4.41 21.31
C LEU A 270 -20.59 5.05 21.39
N THR A 271 -21.52 4.45 22.13
CA THR A 271 -22.89 4.97 22.27
C THR A 271 -22.96 6.37 22.87
N ALA A 272 -22.02 6.72 23.76
CA ALA A 272 -21.92 8.03 24.37
C ALA A 272 -21.15 9.08 23.54
N LEU A 273 -20.54 8.69 22.42
CA LEU A 273 -19.74 9.58 21.60
C LEU A 273 -20.63 10.66 20.94
N THR A 274 -20.41 11.91 21.30
CA THR A 274 -21.19 13.07 20.80
C THR A 274 -20.24 14.22 20.42
N PRO A 275 -19.54 14.12 19.27
CA PRO A 275 -18.61 15.16 18.87
C PRO A 275 -19.33 16.47 18.53
N ARG A 276 -18.67 17.59 18.83
CA ARG A 276 -19.20 18.92 18.56
C ARG A 276 -18.55 19.49 17.30
N LEU A 277 -19.30 19.60 16.20
CA LEU A 277 -18.78 20.12 14.93
C LEU A 277 -18.18 21.54 15.06
N ALA A 278 -18.77 22.39 15.92
CA ALA A 278 -18.30 23.75 16.15
C ALA A 278 -16.95 23.82 16.90
N ALA A 279 -16.57 22.79 17.63
CA ALA A 279 -15.30 22.73 18.37
C ALA A 279 -14.12 22.36 17.45
N LEU A 280 -14.39 21.69 16.33
CA LEU A 280 -13.35 21.28 15.38
C LEU A 280 -12.79 22.49 14.64
N GLN A 281 -11.46 22.64 14.68
CA GLN A 281 -10.76 23.76 14.05
C GLN A 281 -10.26 23.36 12.66
N PRO A 282 -10.46 24.17 11.60
CA PRO A 282 -9.77 23.95 10.33
C PRO A 282 -8.31 24.38 10.49
N GLY A 283 -7.37 23.53 10.07
CA GLY A 283 -5.94 23.87 10.06
C GLY A 283 -5.58 24.81 8.90
N THR A 284 -4.31 25.19 8.86
CA THR A 284 -3.75 26.00 7.77
C THR A 284 -3.62 25.20 6.48
N VAL A 285 -3.93 25.82 5.36
CA VAL A 285 -3.88 25.23 4.02
C VAL A 285 -2.72 25.84 3.24
N PRO A 286 -1.85 25.02 2.58
CA PRO A 286 -0.79 25.54 1.72
C PRO A 286 -1.40 26.28 0.51
N GLY A 287 -0.75 27.37 0.08
CA GLY A 287 -1.21 28.12 -1.09
C GLY A 287 -0.86 27.46 -2.43
N THR A 288 0.19 26.67 -2.47
CA THR A 288 0.73 26.01 -3.68
C THR A 288 1.24 24.60 -3.35
N LEU A 289 1.31 23.75 -4.38
CA LEU A 289 1.82 22.39 -4.28
C LEU A 289 3.23 22.33 -4.91
N GLY A 290 4.20 21.82 -4.17
CA GLY A 290 5.57 21.61 -4.63
C GLY A 290 5.81 20.20 -5.15
N ALA A 291 6.87 20.02 -5.94
CA ALA A 291 7.28 18.70 -6.45
C ALA A 291 7.74 17.74 -5.34
N ASP A 292 8.14 18.26 -4.18
CA ASP A 292 8.53 17.50 -2.99
C ASP A 292 7.37 16.63 -2.43
N LEU A 293 6.11 16.92 -2.79
CA LEU A 293 4.94 16.12 -2.50
C LEU A 293 5.12 14.64 -2.88
N LEU A 294 5.72 14.37 -4.05
CA LEU A 294 5.89 13.02 -4.58
C LEU A 294 6.82 12.15 -3.69
N GLY A 295 7.81 12.78 -3.04
CA GLY A 295 8.71 12.10 -2.10
C GLY A 295 8.14 11.86 -0.70
N ARG A 296 7.03 12.53 -0.36
CA ARG A 296 6.40 12.47 0.97
C ARG A 296 5.18 11.56 1.02
N ARG A 297 4.68 11.10 -0.12
CA ARG A 297 3.54 10.18 -0.18
C ARG A 297 4.02 8.74 -0.11
N PRO A 298 3.60 7.99 0.90
CA PRO A 298 4.05 6.61 1.05
C PRO A 298 3.60 5.69 -0.10
N ASP A 299 2.43 5.92 -0.72
CA ASP A 299 1.95 5.17 -1.89
C ASP A 299 2.82 5.40 -3.14
N VAL A 300 3.27 6.64 -3.38
CA VAL A 300 4.19 6.98 -4.48
C VAL A 300 5.56 6.33 -4.24
N VAL A 301 6.07 6.42 -3.01
CA VAL A 301 7.35 5.82 -2.63
C VAL A 301 7.31 4.29 -2.73
N ALA A 302 6.22 3.65 -2.33
CA ALA A 302 6.02 2.21 -2.53
C ALA A 302 6.08 1.81 -4.01
N ALA A 303 5.41 2.57 -4.87
CA ALA A 303 5.44 2.32 -6.32
C ALA A 303 6.85 2.52 -6.90
N ARG A 304 7.61 3.53 -6.46
CA ARG A 304 9.01 3.74 -6.84
C ARG A 304 9.91 2.56 -6.45
N TRP A 305 9.76 2.05 -5.22
CA TRP A 305 10.53 0.87 -4.77
C TRP A 305 10.19 -0.40 -5.57
N ARG A 306 8.94 -0.53 -6.06
CA ARG A 306 8.57 -1.64 -6.96
C ARG A 306 9.24 -1.53 -8.33
N VAL A 307 9.40 -0.32 -8.88
CA VAL A 307 10.18 -0.09 -10.11
C VAL A 307 11.63 -0.49 -9.89
N GLU A 308 12.24 -0.08 -8.76
CA GLU A 308 13.62 -0.47 -8.43
C GLU A 308 13.76 -1.99 -8.30
N ALA A 309 12.85 -2.65 -7.58
CA ALA A 309 12.84 -4.11 -7.44
C ALA A 309 12.71 -4.83 -8.79
N ALA A 310 11.84 -4.34 -9.69
CA ALA A 310 11.67 -4.90 -11.02
C ALA A 310 12.92 -4.68 -11.90
N THR A 311 13.59 -3.53 -11.76
CA THR A 311 14.88 -3.24 -12.42
C THR A 311 15.93 -4.27 -12.01
N GLN A 312 16.05 -4.56 -10.72
CA GLN A 312 16.96 -5.59 -10.22
C GLN A 312 16.57 -6.99 -10.70
N GLY A 313 15.26 -7.27 -10.87
CA GLY A 313 14.78 -8.50 -11.48
C GLY A 313 15.25 -8.68 -12.95
N VAL A 314 15.30 -7.59 -13.72
CA VAL A 314 15.88 -7.59 -15.08
C VAL A 314 17.38 -7.84 -15.03
N HIS A 315 18.11 -7.24 -14.07
CA HIS A 315 19.55 -7.49 -13.89
C HIS A 315 19.83 -8.95 -13.54
N SER A 316 19.09 -9.56 -12.61
CA SER A 316 19.21 -10.98 -12.27
C SER A 316 18.97 -11.87 -13.49
N ALA A 317 17.90 -11.64 -14.27
CA ALA A 317 17.62 -12.42 -15.48
C ALA A 317 18.69 -12.27 -16.56
N ARG A 318 19.33 -11.12 -16.68
CA ARG A 318 20.50 -10.94 -17.57
C ARG A 318 21.70 -11.74 -17.08
N SER A 319 21.90 -11.82 -15.78
CA SER A 319 23.02 -12.56 -15.19
C SER A 319 22.93 -14.07 -15.45
N GLU A 320 21.74 -14.64 -15.67
CA GLU A 320 21.54 -16.04 -16.04
C GLU A 320 22.16 -16.45 -17.40
N PHE A 321 22.49 -15.49 -18.27
CA PHE A 321 23.18 -15.75 -19.54
C PHE A 321 24.69 -15.98 -19.36
N TYR A 322 25.26 -15.66 -18.21
CA TYR A 322 26.68 -15.83 -17.90
C TYR A 322 26.96 -17.20 -17.23
N PRO A 323 28.24 -17.65 -17.25
CA PRO A 323 28.61 -18.88 -16.59
C PRO A 323 28.34 -18.83 -15.08
N ASN A 324 27.75 -19.88 -14.51
CA ASN A 324 27.61 -20.03 -13.07
C ASN A 324 28.63 -21.02 -12.55
N ILE A 325 29.32 -20.66 -11.48
CA ILE A 325 30.31 -21.54 -10.80
C ILE A 325 29.68 -22.00 -9.50
N HIS A 326 29.65 -23.33 -9.33
CA HIS A 326 29.16 -23.99 -8.14
C HIS A 326 30.27 -24.78 -7.47
N ILE A 327 30.44 -24.61 -6.16
CA ILE A 327 31.42 -25.32 -5.38
C ILE A 327 30.68 -26.27 -4.45
N GLY A 328 30.82 -27.59 -4.70
CA GLY A 328 30.39 -28.64 -3.80
C GLY A 328 31.57 -29.17 -3.01
N ALA A 329 31.39 -29.45 -1.73
CA ALA A 329 32.34 -30.22 -0.94
C ALA A 329 31.57 -31.19 -0.05
N PHE A 330 32.18 -32.35 0.22
CA PHE A 330 31.57 -33.31 1.12
C PHE A 330 32.61 -34.04 1.94
N ILE A 331 32.23 -34.48 3.12
CA ILE A 331 32.97 -35.40 3.99
C ILE A 331 31.96 -36.35 4.64
N GLY A 332 32.33 -37.63 4.70
CA GLY A 332 31.40 -38.59 5.27
C GLY A 332 31.95 -40.00 5.31
N LEU A 333 31.03 -40.94 5.53
CA LEU A 333 31.26 -42.38 5.56
C LEU A 333 30.32 -43.02 4.53
N ASN A 334 30.84 -43.90 3.72
CA ASN A 334 30.05 -44.73 2.80
C ASN A 334 30.55 -46.16 2.81
N SER A 335 29.65 -47.12 2.94
CA SER A 335 30.02 -48.52 2.93
C SER A 335 28.98 -49.42 2.29
N LEU A 336 29.45 -50.53 1.74
CA LEU A 336 28.64 -51.67 1.37
C LEU A 336 28.65 -52.65 2.56
N GLY A 337 27.57 -52.68 3.34
CA GLY A 337 27.47 -53.30 4.64
C GLY A 337 27.38 -52.29 5.77
N LEU A 338 26.38 -52.41 6.66
CA LEU A 338 26.19 -51.47 7.77
C LEU A 338 27.19 -51.71 8.92
N ASP A 339 27.71 -52.92 9.05
CA ASP A 339 28.73 -53.34 10.02
C ASP A 339 30.07 -52.63 9.83
N THR A 340 30.36 -52.20 8.61
CA THR A 340 31.61 -51.52 8.26
C THR A 340 31.48 -50.01 8.13
N LEU A 341 30.26 -49.44 8.22
CA LEU A 341 29.99 -48.01 7.96
C LEU A 341 30.83 -47.08 8.85
N LEU A 342 31.01 -47.42 10.11
CA LEU A 342 31.76 -46.60 11.07
C LEU A 342 33.26 -46.84 11.06
N ASN A 343 33.77 -47.73 10.20
CA ASN A 343 35.20 -48.06 10.10
C ASN A 343 35.97 -46.91 9.39
N ALA A 344 37.24 -46.77 9.72
CA ALA A 344 38.12 -45.79 9.11
C ALA A 344 38.22 -45.91 7.57
N GLY A 345 38.08 -47.16 7.06
CA GLY A 345 38.10 -47.47 5.62
C GLY A 345 36.86 -46.97 4.85
N SER A 346 35.78 -46.60 5.54
CA SER A 346 34.55 -46.10 4.92
C SER A 346 34.56 -44.58 4.72
N ARG A 347 35.62 -43.86 5.11
CA ARG A 347 35.75 -42.42 4.97
C ARG A 347 35.78 -42.02 3.51
N GLN A 348 34.96 -40.99 3.17
CA GLN A 348 34.98 -40.36 1.86
C GLN A 348 35.02 -38.84 2.02
N MET A 349 35.72 -38.15 1.15
CA MET A 349 35.73 -36.70 1.06
C MET A 349 36.01 -36.27 -0.36
N GLY A 350 35.49 -35.14 -0.73
CA GLY A 350 35.72 -34.56 -2.05
C GLY A 350 35.33 -33.11 -2.15
N VAL A 351 35.92 -32.40 -3.13
CA VAL A 351 35.56 -31.06 -3.53
C VAL A 351 35.27 -31.11 -5.03
N THR A 352 34.11 -30.56 -5.41
CA THR A 352 33.62 -30.61 -6.78
C THR A 352 33.30 -29.20 -7.27
N PRO A 353 34.26 -28.45 -7.81
CA PRO A 353 33.97 -27.26 -8.56
C PRO A 353 33.25 -27.62 -9.86
N ALA A 354 32.15 -26.96 -10.16
CA ALA A 354 31.37 -27.15 -11.38
C ALA A 354 31.12 -25.81 -12.07
N LEU A 355 31.38 -25.74 -13.38
CA LEU A 355 31.04 -24.61 -14.24
C LEU A 355 29.82 -24.99 -15.08
N ARG A 356 28.79 -24.17 -15.04
CA ARG A 356 27.60 -24.33 -15.87
C ARG A 356 27.42 -23.11 -16.76
N LEU A 357 27.50 -23.32 -18.08
CA LEU A 357 27.21 -22.28 -19.07
C LEU A 357 26.08 -22.76 -19.99
N PRO A 358 24.95 -22.08 -20.06
CA PRO A 358 23.90 -22.43 -21.02
C PRO A 358 24.35 -22.06 -22.43
N ILE A 359 24.56 -23.08 -23.30
CA ILE A 359 24.92 -22.90 -24.71
C ILE A 359 23.67 -22.85 -25.59
N PHE A 360 22.71 -23.71 -25.28
CA PHE A 360 21.42 -23.78 -25.98
C PHE A 360 20.31 -24.20 -25.01
N ASP A 361 19.23 -23.42 -24.96
CA ASP A 361 18.12 -23.63 -24.04
C ASP A 361 16.74 -23.50 -24.72
N GLY A 362 16.68 -23.53 -26.04
CA GLY A 362 15.44 -23.38 -26.80
C GLY A 362 14.77 -21.99 -26.68
N GLY A 363 15.50 -20.98 -26.19
CA GLY A 363 15.00 -19.62 -26.03
C GLY A 363 14.38 -19.32 -24.65
N ARG A 364 14.51 -20.25 -23.70
CA ARG A 364 13.96 -20.10 -22.33
C ARG A 364 14.48 -18.84 -21.64
N LEU A 365 15.80 -18.59 -21.65
CA LEU A 365 16.39 -17.40 -20.99
C LEU A 365 15.93 -16.11 -21.63
N ARG A 366 15.78 -16.06 -22.96
CA ARG A 366 15.23 -14.87 -23.64
C ARG A 366 13.78 -14.62 -23.27
N ALA A 367 12.97 -15.67 -23.19
CA ALA A 367 11.59 -15.54 -22.76
C ALA A 367 11.48 -15.08 -21.28
N GLN A 368 12.33 -15.60 -20.39
CA GLN A 368 12.41 -15.15 -19.01
C GLN A 368 12.81 -13.66 -18.92
N LEU A 369 13.86 -13.25 -19.63
CA LEU A 369 14.29 -11.85 -19.70
C LEU A 369 13.16 -10.95 -20.23
N GLY A 370 12.49 -11.36 -21.31
CA GLY A 370 11.34 -10.63 -21.85
C GLY A 370 10.20 -10.49 -20.84
N GLY A 371 9.93 -11.55 -20.06
CA GLY A 371 8.97 -11.49 -18.97
C GLY A 371 9.35 -10.47 -17.88
N ARG A 372 10.62 -10.44 -17.44
CA ARG A 372 11.12 -9.46 -16.48
C ARG A 372 11.11 -8.02 -17.01
N GLN A 373 11.37 -7.83 -18.29
CA GLN A 373 11.26 -6.50 -18.95
C GLN A 373 9.81 -6.01 -18.97
N ALA A 374 8.86 -6.89 -19.27
CA ALA A 374 7.43 -6.56 -19.22
C ALA A 374 6.94 -6.27 -17.78
N GLU A 375 7.47 -6.98 -16.77
CA GLU A 375 7.22 -6.69 -15.35
C GLU A 375 7.75 -5.29 -14.96
N LEU A 376 8.92 -4.90 -15.47
CA LEU A 376 9.47 -3.55 -15.25
C LEU A 376 8.58 -2.48 -15.90
N ASP A 377 8.16 -2.68 -17.16
CA ASP A 377 7.25 -1.74 -17.83
C ASP A 377 5.92 -1.61 -17.10
N ALA A 378 5.36 -2.71 -16.61
CA ALA A 378 4.15 -2.70 -15.79
C ALA A 378 4.36 -1.92 -14.48
N ALA A 379 5.51 -2.09 -13.80
CA ALA A 379 5.83 -1.35 -12.60
C ALA A 379 5.98 0.16 -12.85
N ILE A 380 6.61 0.55 -13.96
CA ILE A 380 6.73 1.96 -14.38
C ILE A 380 5.36 2.56 -14.71
N ALA A 381 4.52 1.84 -15.48
CA ALA A 381 3.17 2.29 -15.79
C ALA A 381 2.32 2.47 -14.52
N GLN A 382 2.43 1.55 -13.56
CA GLN A 382 1.76 1.65 -12.26
C GLN A 382 2.28 2.85 -11.44
N TYR A 383 3.59 3.08 -11.42
CA TYR A 383 4.18 4.27 -10.79
C TYR A 383 3.61 5.55 -11.40
N ASN A 384 3.59 5.67 -12.73
CA ASN A 384 3.04 6.82 -13.42
C ASN A 384 1.55 7.05 -13.08
N SER A 385 0.75 5.99 -12.99
CA SER A 385 -0.65 6.08 -12.57
C SER A 385 -0.78 6.61 -11.15
N VAL A 386 -0.01 6.08 -10.18
CA VAL A 386 -0.05 6.52 -8.78
C VAL A 386 0.37 7.99 -8.65
N VAL A 387 1.37 8.42 -9.42
CA VAL A 387 1.82 9.82 -9.45
C VAL A 387 0.73 10.75 -9.99
N LEU A 388 0.06 10.38 -11.07
CA LEU A 388 -1.06 11.15 -11.63
C LEU A 388 -2.21 11.27 -10.64
N ASP A 389 -2.58 10.17 -9.99
CA ASP A 389 -3.63 10.15 -8.96
C ASP A 389 -3.25 11.02 -7.76
N ALA A 390 -1.98 10.99 -7.33
CA ALA A 390 -1.47 11.81 -6.23
C ALA A 390 -1.59 13.31 -6.52
N VAL A 391 -1.19 13.74 -7.70
CA VAL A 391 -1.28 15.15 -8.12
C VAL A 391 -2.72 15.59 -8.25
N LYS A 392 -3.56 14.74 -8.86
CA LYS A 392 -5.00 14.99 -8.98
C LYS A 392 -5.66 15.14 -7.62
N GLU A 393 -5.44 14.19 -6.68
CA GLU A 393 -6.02 14.25 -5.33
C GLU A 393 -5.64 15.54 -4.60
N ALA A 394 -4.37 15.92 -4.65
CA ALA A 394 -3.89 17.14 -3.98
C ALA A 394 -4.47 18.41 -4.63
N GLY A 395 -4.53 18.46 -5.96
CA GLY A 395 -5.10 19.56 -6.72
C GLY A 395 -6.61 19.72 -6.46
N ASP A 396 -7.37 18.62 -6.52
CA ASP A 396 -8.81 18.61 -6.26
C ASP A 396 -9.12 19.06 -4.82
N ALA A 397 -8.36 18.58 -3.84
CA ALA A 397 -8.54 18.96 -2.44
C ALA A 397 -8.24 20.45 -2.22
N LEU A 398 -7.17 20.99 -2.80
CA LEU A 398 -6.82 22.41 -2.70
C LEU A 398 -7.90 23.31 -3.33
N ALA A 399 -8.34 22.98 -4.54
CA ALA A 399 -9.41 23.71 -5.23
C ALA A 399 -10.73 23.69 -4.42
N SER A 400 -11.05 22.54 -3.82
CA SER A 400 -12.24 22.36 -2.99
C SER A 400 -12.17 23.21 -1.72
N VAL A 401 -11.03 23.24 -1.00
CA VAL A 401 -10.87 24.09 0.19
C VAL A 401 -11.06 25.57 -0.14
N GLN A 402 -10.44 26.05 -1.23
CA GLN A 402 -10.59 27.44 -1.67
C GLN A 402 -12.05 27.79 -2.03
N SER A 403 -12.74 26.87 -2.72
CA SER A 403 -14.15 27.03 -3.06
C SER A 403 -15.05 27.06 -1.82
N LEU A 404 -14.83 26.14 -0.87
CA LEU A 404 -15.61 26.06 0.37
C LEU A 404 -15.46 27.30 1.24
N THR A 405 -14.29 27.93 1.28
CA THR A 405 -14.09 29.20 1.98
C THR A 405 -14.99 30.32 1.40
N ARG A 406 -15.05 30.41 0.07
CA ARG A 406 -15.97 31.40 -0.59
C ARG A 406 -17.44 31.04 -0.38
N GLN A 407 -17.80 29.75 -0.47
CA GLN A 407 -19.18 29.30 -0.22
C GLN A 407 -19.65 29.64 1.20
N GLN A 408 -18.79 29.47 2.22
CA GLN A 408 -19.12 29.81 3.61
C GLN A 408 -19.40 31.28 3.81
N SER A 409 -18.63 32.20 3.17
CA SER A 409 -18.89 33.61 3.24
C SER A 409 -20.29 33.97 2.69
N LEU A 410 -20.59 33.50 1.47
CA LEU A 410 -21.90 33.75 0.83
C LEU A 410 -23.05 33.10 1.60
N GLN A 411 -22.86 31.92 2.16
CA GLN A 411 -23.88 31.25 2.96
C GLN A 411 -24.16 31.99 4.27
N THR A 412 -23.15 32.56 4.90
CA THR A 412 -23.34 33.38 6.11
C THR A 412 -24.23 34.59 5.83
N GLU A 413 -24.04 35.26 4.71
CA GLU A 413 -24.88 36.40 4.27
C GLU A 413 -26.33 35.95 3.97
N ALA A 414 -26.49 34.82 3.27
CA ALA A 414 -27.79 34.25 2.94
C ALA A 414 -28.55 33.81 4.22
N ALA A 415 -27.85 33.18 5.16
CA ALA A 415 -28.44 32.77 6.44
C ALA A 415 -28.90 33.96 7.27
N ALA A 416 -28.09 35.02 7.37
CA ALA A 416 -28.47 36.24 8.09
C ALA A 416 -29.73 36.90 7.48
N SER A 417 -29.83 36.92 6.16
CA SER A 417 -31.00 37.45 5.46
C SER A 417 -32.27 36.62 5.68
N ALA A 418 -32.15 35.27 5.63
CA ALA A 418 -33.25 34.36 5.90
C ALA A 418 -33.74 34.46 7.35
N GLU A 419 -32.83 34.52 8.33
CA GLU A 419 -33.17 34.72 9.75
C GLU A 419 -33.92 36.04 9.99
N LYS A 420 -33.50 37.11 9.32
CA LYS A 420 -34.15 38.39 9.40
C LYS A 420 -35.58 38.37 8.79
N ALA A 421 -35.74 37.73 7.65
CA ALA A 421 -37.04 37.56 6.99
C ALA A 421 -38.00 36.74 7.87
N TYR A 422 -37.52 35.63 8.45
CA TYR A 422 -38.32 34.78 9.35
C TYR A 422 -38.77 35.54 10.59
N ARG A 423 -37.88 36.29 11.24
CA ARG A 423 -38.23 37.12 12.40
C ARG A 423 -39.32 38.16 12.05
N PHE A 424 -39.19 38.84 10.93
CA PHE A 424 -40.24 39.81 10.51
C PHE A 424 -41.58 39.12 10.20
N ALA A 425 -41.56 37.92 9.59
CA ALA A 425 -42.78 37.16 9.35
C ALA A 425 -43.47 36.77 10.67
N GLN A 426 -42.73 36.33 11.69
CA GLN A 426 -43.27 36.03 13.03
C GLN A 426 -43.84 37.24 13.72
N GLU A 427 -43.14 38.38 13.71
CA GLU A 427 -43.61 39.64 14.30
C GLU A 427 -44.93 40.10 13.67
N ARG A 428 -45.02 40.10 12.32
CA ARG A 428 -46.24 40.45 11.60
C ARG A 428 -47.40 39.50 11.88
N TYR A 429 -47.14 38.19 11.95
CA TYR A 429 -48.16 37.21 12.28
C TYR A 429 -48.69 37.41 13.71
N ARG A 430 -47.81 37.59 14.70
CA ARG A 430 -48.19 37.89 16.10
C ARG A 430 -49.03 39.16 16.20
N ALA A 431 -48.77 40.21 15.40
CA ALA A 431 -49.53 41.43 15.34
C ALA A 431 -50.84 41.32 14.52
N GLY A 432 -51.18 40.17 13.95
CA GLY A 432 -52.36 39.99 13.11
C GLY A 432 -52.26 40.65 11.71
N LEU A 433 -51.04 41.04 11.30
CA LEU A 433 -50.76 41.73 10.02
C LEU A 433 -50.17 40.79 8.93
N GLY A 434 -50.05 39.49 9.22
CA GLY A 434 -49.51 38.47 8.32
C GLY A 434 -50.21 37.12 8.43
N SER A 435 -50.07 36.27 7.40
CA SER A 435 -50.62 34.92 7.43
C SER A 435 -49.58 33.89 7.96
N TYR A 436 -50.07 32.80 8.53
CA TYR A 436 -49.23 31.65 8.98
C TYR A 436 -48.41 31.03 7.84
N LEU A 437 -48.94 31.03 6.62
CA LEU A 437 -48.25 30.50 5.44
C LEU A 437 -46.90 31.23 5.18
N VAL A 438 -46.84 32.54 5.41
CA VAL A 438 -45.58 33.31 5.27
C VAL A 438 -44.59 32.93 6.36
N VAL A 439 -45.04 32.70 7.59
CA VAL A 439 -44.17 32.20 8.69
C VAL A 439 -43.60 30.84 8.32
N LEU A 440 -44.43 29.91 7.86
CA LEU A 440 -44.03 28.56 7.49
C LEU A 440 -43.04 28.54 6.30
N SER A 441 -43.25 29.37 5.28
CA SER A 441 -42.36 29.47 4.13
C SER A 441 -41.00 30.04 4.50
N THR A 442 -40.95 31.09 5.32
CA THR A 442 -39.69 31.69 5.78
C THR A 442 -38.96 30.81 6.78
N GLU A 443 -39.68 30.05 7.65
CA GLU A 443 -39.09 29.01 8.49
C GLU A 443 -38.36 27.95 7.67
N SER A 444 -39.01 27.44 6.62
CA SER A 444 -38.43 26.43 5.75
C SER A 444 -37.11 26.91 5.13
N GLN A 445 -37.05 28.20 4.73
CA GLN A 445 -35.82 28.82 4.22
C GLN A 445 -34.73 28.91 5.30
N VAL A 446 -35.04 29.33 6.51
CA VAL A 446 -34.08 29.38 7.62
C VAL A 446 -33.55 28.01 7.95
N LEU A 447 -34.40 26.98 8.06
CA LEU A 447 -33.98 25.61 8.32
C LEU A 447 -33.08 25.08 7.21
N ALA A 448 -33.37 25.38 5.93
CA ALA A 448 -32.49 25.02 4.82
C ALA A 448 -31.10 25.67 4.95
N GLN A 449 -31.05 26.99 5.30
CA GLN A 449 -29.77 27.68 5.50
C GLN A 449 -29.00 27.17 6.71
N ARG A 450 -29.65 26.85 7.82
CA ARG A 450 -29.01 26.27 9.01
C ARG A 450 -28.40 24.89 8.70
N ARG A 451 -29.13 24.02 7.97
CA ARG A 451 -28.61 22.71 7.51
C ARG A 451 -27.43 22.88 6.57
N LEU A 452 -27.54 23.80 5.60
CA LEU A 452 -26.46 24.08 4.65
C LEU A 452 -25.18 24.57 5.37
N ALA A 453 -25.31 25.40 6.40
CA ALA A 453 -24.17 25.86 7.21
C ALA A 453 -23.46 24.72 7.90
N VAL A 454 -24.21 23.78 8.50
CA VAL A 454 -23.66 22.55 9.10
C VAL A 454 -22.93 21.71 8.04
N ASP A 455 -23.55 21.52 6.87
CA ASP A 455 -22.98 20.70 5.80
C ASP A 455 -21.71 21.32 5.21
N LEU A 456 -21.68 22.62 4.97
CA LEU A 456 -20.48 23.32 4.48
C LEU A 456 -19.34 23.27 5.49
N ARG A 457 -19.63 23.40 6.79
CA ARG A 457 -18.63 23.27 7.85
C ARG A 457 -18.05 21.85 7.90
N ALA A 458 -18.88 20.85 7.84
CA ALA A 458 -18.44 19.45 7.81
C ALA A 458 -17.63 19.13 6.55
N ARG A 459 -18.07 19.61 5.37
CA ARG A 459 -17.34 19.46 4.11
C ARG A 459 -15.96 20.15 4.16
N GLN A 460 -15.86 21.31 4.78
CA GLN A 460 -14.58 22.00 4.96
C GLN A 460 -13.59 21.13 5.73
N LEU A 461 -14.02 20.57 6.87
CA LEU A 461 -13.19 19.70 7.70
C LEU A 461 -12.83 18.39 6.98
N ASP A 462 -13.80 17.75 6.31
CA ASP A 462 -13.58 16.52 5.52
C ASP A 462 -12.57 16.74 4.38
N THR A 463 -12.73 17.83 3.63
CA THR A 463 -11.81 18.18 2.53
C THR A 463 -10.39 18.47 3.05
N GLN A 464 -10.29 19.06 4.24
CA GLN A 464 -9.01 19.29 4.87
C GLN A 464 -8.31 18.00 5.30
N LEU A 465 -9.05 17.04 5.87
CA LEU A 465 -8.50 15.71 6.16
C LEU A 465 -8.01 15.00 4.88
N GLN A 466 -8.75 15.14 3.77
CA GLN A 466 -8.34 14.62 2.47
C GLN A 466 -7.07 15.30 1.96
N LEU A 467 -6.96 16.63 2.12
CA LEU A 467 -5.76 17.37 1.74
C LEU A 467 -4.55 16.91 2.56
N MET A 468 -4.68 16.74 3.88
CA MET A 468 -3.58 16.24 4.73
C MET A 468 -3.13 14.84 4.32
N LYS A 469 -4.08 13.93 4.00
CA LYS A 469 -3.75 12.63 3.40
C LYS A 469 -3.00 12.80 2.08
N ALA A 470 -3.49 13.64 1.17
CA ALA A 470 -2.90 13.86 -0.14
C ALA A 470 -1.49 14.47 -0.06
N LEU A 471 -1.20 15.23 1.00
CA LEU A 471 0.13 15.77 1.30
C LEU A 471 1.10 14.76 1.95
N GLY A 472 0.68 13.49 2.11
CA GLY A 472 1.50 12.42 2.64
C GLY A 472 1.30 12.11 4.13
N GLY A 473 0.44 12.87 4.85
CA GLY A 473 0.10 12.57 6.24
C GLY A 473 1.29 12.59 7.21
N GLY A 474 2.26 13.49 7.01
CA GLY A 474 3.41 13.63 7.90
C GLY A 474 4.42 12.48 7.86
N TRP A 475 4.28 11.55 6.92
CA TRP A 475 5.23 10.46 6.75
C TRP A 475 6.55 10.94 6.14
N THR A 476 7.66 10.40 6.64
CA THR A 476 9.01 10.61 6.10
C THR A 476 9.64 9.25 5.80
N ASP A 477 10.35 9.15 4.67
CA ASP A 477 11.07 7.94 4.26
C ASP A 477 12.34 7.77 5.12
N ASP A 478 12.20 7.11 6.29
CA ASP A 478 13.34 6.77 7.16
C ASP A 478 14.00 5.48 6.64
N THR A 479 14.76 5.60 5.55
CA THR A 479 15.49 4.47 4.95
C THR A 479 16.57 3.87 5.87
N ALA A 480 16.90 4.51 6.98
CA ALA A 480 17.92 4.06 7.95
C ALA A 480 17.50 2.85 8.80
N THR A 481 16.21 2.59 8.98
CA THR A 481 15.73 1.59 9.95
C THR A 481 15.83 0.13 9.47
N LEU A 482 15.88 -0.13 8.17
CA LEU A 482 16.01 -1.50 7.65
C LEU A 482 17.43 -2.07 7.75
N HIS A 483 18.47 -1.23 7.86
CA HIS A 483 19.84 -1.70 8.01
C HIS A 483 20.20 -2.15 9.44
N THR A 484 19.43 -1.74 10.45
CA THR A 484 19.68 -2.10 11.87
C THR A 484 18.97 -3.39 12.29
N ALA A 485 17.96 -3.85 11.57
CA ALA A 485 17.24 -5.09 11.87
C ALA A 485 17.90 -6.35 11.25
N ALA A 486 18.92 -6.18 10.41
CA ALA A 486 19.63 -7.25 9.70
C ALA A 486 21.01 -7.60 10.31
N ARG A 487 21.28 -7.19 11.56
CA ARG A 487 22.50 -7.58 12.29
C ARG A 487 22.21 -8.45 13.50
#